data_1288f89fbbaf67fe34ca09b8657f8073
#
_entry.id   1288f89fbbaf67fe34ca09b8657f8073
#
_cell.length_a   1.000
_cell.length_b   1.000
_cell.length_c   1.000
_cell.angle_alpha   90.00
_cell.angle_beta   90.00
_cell.angle_gamma   90.00
#
_symmetry.space_group_name_H-M   'P 1'
#
loop_
_entity.id
_entity.type
_entity.pdbx_description
1 polymer ?
#
loop_
_entity_poly.entity_id
_entity_poly.type
_entity_poly.pdbx_seq_one_letter_code
_entity_poly.pdbx_strand_id
1 'polypeptide(L)'
;PTIRMNQDTLYSSMALDLSKPVKITLPEVGERYMSMLVVSQDHYMIAESEPGTYELTEDSVGSRFALVTIRTFYDAGDPDDLAKAHAAQDKITVSGGGKGPFEAPNWDTEQLTVARKALSDLSTLGFDSTYAFGSKEEVRPVEYLVGAAAGWGGMPRTAAFYLVDSVEKNDGKTPHAVTVKDV
;
A
#
# COMPACT_ATOMS: atom_id res chain seq x y z
N PRO A 1 -2.53 -14.10 2.57
CA PRO A 1 -1.12 -13.68 2.61
C PRO A 1 -0.59 -13.53 1.19
N THR A 2 0.19 -12.48 0.94
CA THR A 2 0.87 -12.26 -0.34
C THR A 2 1.94 -13.34 -0.50
N ILE A 3 1.82 -14.17 -1.55
CA ILE A 3 2.71 -15.30 -1.78
C ILE A 3 4.09 -14.83 -2.28
N ARG A 4 4.12 -13.69 -3.00
CA ARG A 4 5.34 -13.06 -3.51
C ARG A 4 5.31 -11.58 -3.19
N MET A 5 6.31 -11.13 -2.46
CA MET A 5 6.62 -9.72 -2.24
C MET A 5 7.59 -9.24 -3.32
N ASN A 6 7.75 -7.92 -3.47
CA ASN A 6 8.80 -7.37 -4.32
C ASN A 6 10.17 -7.84 -3.84
N GLN A 7 11.06 -8.15 -4.78
CA GLN A 7 12.42 -8.61 -4.46
C GLN A 7 13.40 -7.45 -4.27
N ASP A 8 13.01 -6.26 -4.68
CA ASP A 8 13.79 -5.04 -4.72
C ASP A 8 13.30 -3.98 -3.71
N THR A 9 12.44 -4.37 -2.78
CA THR A 9 11.78 -3.42 -1.88
C THR A 9 11.79 -3.93 -0.45
N LEU A 10 12.36 -3.13 0.45
CA LEU A 10 12.24 -3.30 1.89
C LEU A 10 11.01 -2.55 2.40
N TYR A 11 10.36 -3.13 3.40
CA TYR A 11 9.15 -2.57 3.99
C TYR A 11 9.38 -2.22 5.46
N SER A 12 9.04 -0.97 5.84
CA SER A 12 8.88 -0.55 7.24
C SER A 12 7.40 -0.31 7.47
N SER A 13 6.77 -1.08 8.37
CA SER A 13 5.33 -0.98 8.62
C SER A 13 5.04 -0.73 10.09
N MET A 14 4.01 0.09 10.35
CA MET A 14 3.58 0.44 11.70
C MET A 14 2.08 0.71 11.75
N ALA A 15 1.45 0.35 12.87
CA ALA A 15 0.09 0.79 13.19
C ALA A 15 0.15 2.02 14.08
N LEU A 16 -0.65 3.04 13.77
CA LEU A 16 -0.70 4.31 14.48
C LEU A 16 -2.04 4.46 15.20
N ASP A 17 -2.01 5.04 16.41
CA ASP A 17 -3.19 5.58 17.11
C ASP A 17 -3.16 7.11 16.96
N LEU A 18 -4.03 7.64 16.11
CA LEU A 18 -4.15 9.06 15.77
C LEU A 18 -5.05 9.84 16.74
N SER A 19 -5.39 9.28 17.90
CA SER A 19 -6.04 10.04 18.99
C SER A 19 -5.19 11.23 19.46
N LYS A 20 -3.92 11.26 19.03
CA LYS A 20 -3.01 12.42 19.07
C LYS A 20 -2.23 12.49 17.76
N PRO A 21 -1.86 13.69 17.30
CA PRO A 21 -1.08 13.83 16.08
C PRO A 21 0.21 12.99 16.08
N VAL A 22 0.52 12.41 14.94
CA VAL A 22 1.77 11.68 14.67
C VAL A 22 2.57 12.42 13.62
N LYS A 23 3.87 12.58 13.84
CA LYS A 23 4.79 13.09 12.83
C LYS A 23 5.67 11.96 12.33
N ILE A 24 5.72 11.79 11.01
CA ILE A 24 6.62 10.87 10.33
C ILE A 24 7.56 11.69 9.46
N THR A 25 8.85 11.45 9.57
CA THR A 25 9.82 12.08 8.69
C THR A 25 10.41 11.05 7.75
N LEU A 26 10.23 11.27 6.44
CA LEU A 26 10.97 10.58 5.39
C LEU A 26 12.31 11.29 5.19
N PRO A 27 13.43 10.57 5.26
CA PRO A 27 14.77 11.16 5.11
C PRO A 27 15.09 11.49 3.64
N GLU A 28 16.05 12.38 3.45
CA GLU A 28 16.75 12.51 2.17
C GLU A 28 17.56 11.23 1.89
N VAL A 29 17.28 10.59 0.76
CA VAL A 29 17.91 9.31 0.34
C VAL A 29 18.56 9.39 -1.04
N GLY A 30 18.73 10.62 -1.58
CA GLY A 30 19.26 10.85 -2.91
C GLY A 30 18.34 10.29 -4.00
N GLU A 31 18.89 9.53 -4.95
CA GLU A 31 18.13 8.94 -6.04
C GLU A 31 17.40 7.63 -5.66
N ARG A 32 17.55 7.16 -4.42
CA ARG A 32 16.87 5.95 -3.95
C ARG A 32 15.37 6.22 -3.83
N TYR A 33 14.56 5.38 -4.46
CA TYR A 33 13.11 5.46 -4.26
C TYR A 33 12.73 5.10 -2.82
N MET A 34 11.97 5.99 -2.21
CA MET A 34 11.29 5.76 -0.93
C MET A 34 9.89 6.32 -1.03
N SER A 35 8.89 5.58 -0.55
CA SER A 35 7.50 6.06 -0.52
C SER A 35 6.80 5.61 0.75
N MET A 36 5.92 6.44 1.25
CA MET A 36 5.03 6.16 2.37
C MET A 36 3.60 6.02 1.87
N LEU A 37 2.93 4.94 2.27
CA LEU A 37 1.51 4.75 2.12
C LEU A 37 0.87 4.72 3.50
N VAL A 38 -0.09 5.62 3.73
CA VAL A 38 -0.94 5.66 4.92
C VAL A 38 -2.31 5.11 4.53
N VAL A 39 -2.77 4.09 5.23
CA VAL A 39 -4.07 3.44 4.96
C VAL A 39 -4.95 3.61 6.18
N SER A 40 -6.11 4.25 6.01
CA SER A 40 -7.12 4.39 7.05
C SER A 40 -7.85 3.08 7.35
N GLN A 41 -8.61 3.01 8.44
CA GLN A 41 -9.47 1.85 8.74
C GLN A 41 -10.53 1.60 7.66
N ASP A 42 -10.94 2.64 6.93
CA ASP A 42 -11.88 2.56 5.81
C ASP A 42 -11.19 2.31 4.46
N HIS A 43 -9.88 2.01 4.46
CA HIS A 43 -9.09 1.74 3.27
C HIS A 43 -8.92 2.94 2.31
N TYR A 44 -9.15 4.17 2.77
CA TYR A 44 -8.70 5.35 2.04
C TYR A 44 -7.22 5.59 2.29
N MET A 45 -6.54 6.25 1.34
CA MET A 45 -5.08 6.27 1.32
C MET A 45 -4.51 7.65 1.06
N ILE A 46 -3.37 7.90 1.68
CA ILE A 46 -2.46 9.01 1.40
C ILE A 46 -1.13 8.40 0.97
N ALA A 47 -0.58 8.84 -0.15
CA ALA A 47 0.72 8.40 -0.63
C ALA A 47 1.66 9.59 -0.76
N GLU A 48 2.87 9.44 -0.22
CA GLU A 48 3.93 10.46 -0.23
C GLU A 48 5.26 9.82 -0.62
N SER A 49 6.07 10.52 -1.42
CA SER A 49 7.39 10.03 -1.83
C SER A 49 8.49 11.08 -1.67
N GLU A 50 8.14 12.33 -1.40
CA GLU A 50 9.12 13.37 -1.19
C GLU A 50 9.71 13.30 0.23
N PRO A 51 10.99 13.59 0.40
CA PRO A 51 11.58 13.77 1.72
C PRO A 51 10.89 14.92 2.48
N GLY A 52 10.63 14.72 3.78
CA GLY A 52 9.94 15.73 4.57
C GLY A 52 9.29 15.17 5.83
N THR A 53 8.69 16.06 6.61
CA THR A 53 7.94 15.70 7.81
C THR A 53 6.45 15.87 7.55
N TYR A 54 5.72 14.79 7.69
CA TYR A 54 4.27 14.68 7.49
C TYR A 54 3.58 14.55 8.83
N GLU A 55 2.61 15.42 9.09
CA GLU A 55 1.78 15.34 10.28
C GLU A 55 0.47 14.63 9.92
N LEU A 56 0.22 13.51 10.60
CA LEU A 56 -0.98 12.70 10.46
C LEU A 56 -1.88 12.90 11.66
N THR A 57 -3.15 13.18 11.41
CA THR A 57 -4.20 13.34 12.41
C THR A 57 -5.38 12.46 12.06
N GLU A 58 -6.28 12.20 13.02
CA GLU A 58 -7.53 11.49 12.76
C GLU A 58 -8.35 12.18 11.65
N ASP A 59 -8.40 13.51 11.67
CA ASP A 59 -9.13 14.30 10.66
C ASP A 59 -8.50 14.16 9.25
N SER A 60 -7.16 14.21 9.15
CA SER A 60 -6.47 14.13 7.86
C SER A 60 -6.49 12.73 7.25
N VAL A 61 -6.52 11.70 8.08
CA VAL A 61 -6.52 10.29 7.66
C VAL A 61 -7.93 9.72 7.55
N GLY A 62 -8.89 10.28 8.30
CA GLY A 62 -10.29 9.87 8.31
C GLY A 62 -10.60 8.73 9.25
N SER A 63 -9.65 8.28 10.09
CA SER A 63 -9.88 7.28 11.13
C SER A 63 -8.85 7.37 12.25
N ARG A 64 -9.23 6.90 13.45
CA ARG A 64 -8.36 6.89 14.63
C ARG A 64 -7.12 6.01 14.43
N PHE A 65 -7.27 4.86 13.79
CA PHE A 65 -6.14 3.98 13.54
C PHE A 65 -5.77 4.01 12.05
N ALA A 66 -4.48 3.95 11.78
CA ALA A 66 -3.95 3.86 10.44
C ALA A 66 -2.84 2.82 10.37
N LEU A 67 -2.72 2.14 9.23
CA LEU A 67 -1.52 1.39 8.87
C LEU A 67 -0.64 2.27 7.99
N VAL A 68 0.62 2.41 8.38
CA VAL A 68 1.62 3.06 7.53
C VAL A 68 2.60 2.01 7.03
N THR A 69 2.87 2.04 5.74
CA THR A 69 3.89 1.21 5.11
C THR A 69 4.84 2.09 4.30
N ILE A 70 6.13 2.05 4.63
CA ILE A 70 7.16 2.77 3.89
C ILE A 70 7.94 1.75 3.07
N ARG A 71 8.06 1.99 1.77
CA ARG A 71 8.81 1.20 0.82
C ARG A 71 10.15 1.86 0.58
N THR A 72 11.22 1.10 0.67
CA THR A 72 12.59 1.54 0.38
C THR A 72 13.17 0.61 -0.66
N PHE A 73 13.51 1.16 -1.82
CA PHE A 73 14.15 0.40 -2.89
C PHE A 73 15.55 -0.05 -2.47
N TYR A 74 15.94 -1.24 -2.91
CA TYR A 74 17.33 -1.69 -2.89
C TYR A 74 17.64 -2.48 -4.16
N ASP A 75 18.86 -2.37 -4.65
CA ASP A 75 19.35 -3.14 -5.79
C ASP A 75 19.81 -4.52 -5.35
N ALA A 76 19.00 -5.53 -5.63
CA ALA A 76 19.35 -6.92 -5.33
C ALA A 76 20.57 -7.45 -6.12
N GLY A 77 20.99 -6.75 -7.18
CA GLY A 77 22.20 -7.04 -7.96
C GLY A 77 23.48 -6.46 -7.34
N ASP A 78 23.38 -5.48 -6.42
CA ASP A 78 24.52 -4.92 -5.68
C ASP A 78 24.53 -5.50 -4.25
N PRO A 79 25.50 -6.37 -3.91
CA PRO A 79 25.57 -6.99 -2.57
C PRO A 79 25.75 -5.97 -1.43
N ASP A 80 26.24 -4.77 -1.72
CA ASP A 80 26.47 -3.71 -0.72
C ASP A 80 25.25 -2.80 -0.57
N ASP A 81 24.26 -2.87 -1.46
CA ASP A 81 23.15 -1.92 -1.45
C ASP A 81 22.12 -2.22 -0.36
N LEU A 82 21.99 -3.46 0.07
CA LEU A 82 21.09 -3.84 1.17
C LEU A 82 21.46 -3.07 2.46
N ALA A 83 22.73 -2.96 2.78
CA ALA A 83 23.20 -2.21 3.95
C ALA A 83 22.89 -0.70 3.83
N LYS A 84 23.02 -0.14 2.63
CA LYS A 84 22.67 1.26 2.34
C LYS A 84 21.16 1.49 2.47
N ALA A 85 20.34 0.54 2.01
CA ALA A 85 18.89 0.62 2.13
C ALA A 85 18.44 0.52 3.59
N HIS A 86 19.02 -0.36 4.41
CA HIS A 86 18.78 -0.38 5.85
C HIS A 86 19.19 0.92 6.53
N ALA A 87 20.34 1.47 6.19
CA ALA A 87 20.77 2.77 6.72
C ALA A 87 19.82 3.93 6.32
N ALA A 88 19.11 3.81 5.20
CA ALA A 88 18.05 4.74 4.82
C ALA A 88 16.79 4.53 5.67
N GLN A 89 16.38 3.28 5.91
CA GLN A 89 15.25 2.96 6.81
C GLN A 89 15.48 3.46 8.23
N ASP A 90 16.72 3.33 8.76
CA ASP A 90 17.09 3.75 10.12
C ASP A 90 16.98 5.28 10.33
N LYS A 91 16.94 6.06 9.26
CA LYS A 91 16.74 7.51 9.32
C LYS A 91 15.27 7.93 9.36
N ILE A 92 14.33 7.00 9.12
CA ILE A 92 12.90 7.28 9.26
C ILE A 92 12.61 7.54 10.73
N THR A 93 11.93 8.65 11.03
CA THR A 93 11.57 8.98 12.42
C THR A 93 10.07 9.08 12.57
N VAL A 94 9.57 8.63 13.72
CA VAL A 94 8.17 8.68 14.09
C VAL A 94 8.06 9.25 15.50
N SER A 95 7.15 10.18 15.71
CA SER A 95 6.92 10.79 17.02
C SER A 95 5.45 11.15 17.23
N GLY A 96 5.01 11.23 18.49
CA GLY A 96 3.62 11.50 18.85
C GLY A 96 2.77 10.24 18.95
N GLY A 97 1.48 10.37 18.65
CA GLY A 97 0.49 9.30 18.67
C GLY A 97 -0.09 8.98 20.05
N GLY A 98 -1.23 8.32 20.04
CA GLY A 98 -1.85 7.70 21.19
C GLY A 98 -1.17 6.40 21.61
N LYS A 99 -1.60 5.86 22.76
CA LYS A 99 -1.10 4.58 23.31
C LYS A 99 -2.26 3.65 23.72
N GLY A 100 -3.43 3.89 23.16
CA GLY A 100 -4.60 3.05 23.41
C GLY A 100 -4.47 1.68 22.75
N PRO A 101 -5.23 0.68 23.22
CA PRO A 101 -5.33 -0.60 22.52
C PRO A 101 -5.95 -0.39 21.15
N PHE A 102 -5.53 -1.21 20.19
CA PHE A 102 -6.18 -1.24 18.89
C PHE A 102 -7.62 -1.72 19.02
N GLU A 103 -8.56 -0.91 18.57
CA GLU A 103 -9.99 -1.20 18.58
C GLU A 103 -10.46 -1.50 17.17
N ALA A 104 -10.90 -2.74 16.95
CA ALA A 104 -11.52 -3.15 15.71
C ALA A 104 -12.96 -3.60 15.97
N PRO A 105 -13.89 -3.38 15.03
CA PRO A 105 -15.23 -3.94 15.11
C PRO A 105 -15.17 -5.47 15.22
N ASN A 106 -16.14 -6.04 15.94
CA ASN A 106 -16.28 -7.49 16.02
C ASN A 106 -16.98 -8.00 14.74
N TRP A 107 -16.18 -8.23 13.70
CA TRP A 107 -16.67 -8.68 12.40
C TRP A 107 -17.14 -10.13 12.44
N ASP A 108 -18.28 -10.41 11.80
CA ASP A 108 -18.67 -11.78 11.42
C ASP A 108 -17.73 -12.26 10.31
N THR A 109 -16.78 -13.11 10.67
CA THR A 109 -15.73 -13.58 9.75
C THR A 109 -16.25 -14.46 8.62
N GLU A 110 -17.38 -15.16 8.82
CA GLU A 110 -18.02 -15.98 7.79
C GLU A 110 -18.66 -15.07 6.73
N GLN A 111 -19.45 -14.10 7.16
CA GLN A 111 -20.06 -13.14 6.24
C GLN A 111 -19.00 -12.27 5.53
N LEU A 112 -17.94 -11.88 6.23
CA LEU A 112 -16.83 -11.16 5.62
C LEU A 112 -16.15 -11.96 4.51
N THR A 113 -15.98 -13.27 4.72
CA THR A 113 -15.40 -14.17 3.73
C THR A 113 -16.30 -14.28 2.49
N VAL A 114 -17.61 -14.40 2.68
CA VAL A 114 -18.60 -14.44 1.58
C VAL A 114 -18.58 -13.12 0.80
N ALA A 115 -18.62 -11.98 1.48
CA ALA A 115 -18.59 -10.66 0.85
C ALA A 115 -17.30 -10.45 0.06
N ARG A 116 -16.14 -10.77 0.65
CA ARG A 116 -14.83 -10.67 -0.01
C ARG A 116 -14.75 -11.54 -1.25
N LYS A 117 -15.27 -12.78 -1.18
CA LYS A 117 -15.31 -13.67 -2.33
C LYS A 117 -16.17 -13.08 -3.47
N ALA A 118 -17.36 -12.57 -3.17
CA ALA A 118 -18.24 -11.98 -4.17
C ALA A 118 -17.60 -10.79 -4.88
N LEU A 119 -16.93 -9.90 -4.12
CA LEU A 119 -16.21 -8.77 -4.68
C LEU A 119 -14.98 -9.21 -5.51
N SER A 120 -14.28 -10.24 -5.07
CA SER A 120 -13.15 -10.81 -5.82
C SER A 120 -13.62 -11.49 -7.11
N ASP A 121 -14.75 -12.18 -7.10
CA ASP A 121 -15.35 -12.76 -8.31
C ASP A 121 -15.77 -11.64 -9.29
N LEU A 122 -16.29 -10.52 -8.79
CA LEU A 122 -16.63 -9.35 -9.62
C LEU A 122 -15.41 -8.77 -10.35
N SER A 123 -14.23 -8.81 -9.75
CA SER A 123 -13.00 -8.32 -10.38
C SER A 123 -12.64 -9.07 -11.67
N THR A 124 -13.12 -10.31 -11.83
CA THR A 124 -12.85 -11.13 -13.02
C THR A 124 -13.65 -10.69 -14.26
N LEU A 125 -14.68 -9.87 -14.09
CA LEU A 125 -15.53 -9.36 -15.18
C LEU A 125 -14.97 -8.09 -15.86
N GLY A 126 -13.80 -7.67 -15.47
CA GLY A 126 -13.14 -6.43 -15.90
C GLY A 126 -13.13 -5.44 -14.74
N PHE A 127 -11.93 -5.04 -14.34
CA PHE A 127 -11.69 -4.17 -13.21
C PHE A 127 -10.71 -3.06 -13.61
N ASP A 128 -11.18 -1.81 -13.50
CA ASP A 128 -10.32 -0.65 -13.67
C ASP A 128 -9.71 -0.26 -12.32
N SER A 129 -8.45 -0.59 -12.12
CA SER A 129 -7.73 -0.27 -10.88
C SER A 129 -7.42 1.22 -10.71
N THR A 130 -7.58 2.03 -11.74
CA THR A 130 -7.25 3.46 -11.74
C THR A 130 -7.95 4.24 -10.62
N TYR A 131 -9.18 3.85 -10.28
CA TYR A 131 -10.00 4.51 -9.27
C TYR A 131 -10.29 3.63 -8.05
N ALA A 132 -9.47 2.60 -7.84
CA ALA A 132 -9.66 1.66 -6.74
C ALA A 132 -9.00 2.11 -5.44
N PHE A 133 -7.93 2.92 -5.55
CA PHE A 133 -7.06 3.30 -4.44
C PHE A 133 -6.86 4.82 -4.43
N GLY A 134 -6.84 5.42 -3.25
CA GLY A 134 -6.67 6.86 -3.08
C GLY A 134 -7.52 7.43 -1.94
N SER A 135 -7.69 8.74 -1.94
CA SER A 135 -8.59 9.43 -1.01
C SER A 135 -10.06 9.13 -1.33
N LYS A 136 -10.95 9.51 -0.43
CA LYS A 136 -12.40 9.32 -0.59
C LYS A 136 -12.95 10.01 -1.84
N GLU A 137 -12.35 11.12 -2.24
CA GLU A 137 -12.72 11.92 -3.40
C GLU A 137 -12.20 11.35 -4.72
N GLU A 138 -11.12 10.56 -4.66
CA GLU A 138 -10.44 10.01 -5.85
C GLU A 138 -10.99 8.65 -6.28
N VAL A 139 -11.52 7.88 -5.33
CA VAL A 139 -11.99 6.52 -5.61
C VAL A 139 -13.42 6.50 -6.15
N ARG A 140 -13.76 5.44 -6.89
CA ARG A 140 -15.13 5.16 -7.31
C ARG A 140 -15.69 3.99 -6.48
N PRO A 141 -16.97 4.03 -6.08
CA PRO A 141 -17.52 3.08 -5.11
C PRO A 141 -17.32 1.60 -5.46
N VAL A 142 -17.51 1.21 -6.71
CA VAL A 142 -17.39 -0.20 -7.13
C VAL A 142 -15.92 -0.61 -7.18
N GLU A 143 -15.09 0.20 -7.83
CA GLU A 143 -13.65 -0.04 -7.97
C GLU A 143 -12.96 -0.06 -6.59
N TYR A 144 -13.36 0.82 -5.69
CA TYR A 144 -12.89 0.87 -4.31
C TYR A 144 -13.20 -0.43 -3.55
N LEU A 145 -14.46 -0.90 -3.58
CA LEU A 145 -14.86 -2.13 -2.89
C LEU A 145 -14.13 -3.36 -3.44
N VAL A 146 -14.04 -3.45 -4.77
CA VAL A 146 -13.32 -4.53 -5.45
C VAL A 146 -11.84 -4.46 -5.14
N GLY A 147 -11.23 -3.27 -5.20
CA GLY A 147 -9.83 -3.05 -4.86
C GLY A 147 -9.50 -3.44 -3.42
N ALA A 148 -10.34 -3.04 -2.46
CA ALA A 148 -10.18 -3.40 -1.06
C ALA A 148 -10.25 -4.93 -0.83
N ALA A 149 -11.10 -5.63 -1.57
CA ALA A 149 -11.26 -7.08 -1.44
C ALA A 149 -10.16 -7.88 -2.13
N ALA A 150 -9.77 -7.49 -3.35
CA ALA A 150 -8.86 -8.24 -4.23
C ALA A 150 -7.40 -7.75 -4.18
N GLY A 151 -7.17 -6.48 -3.89
CA GLY A 151 -5.84 -5.83 -3.94
C GLY A 151 -5.57 -4.91 -2.76
N TRP A 152 -5.89 -5.34 -1.54
CA TRP A 152 -5.74 -4.53 -0.34
C TRP A 152 -4.34 -3.89 -0.24
N GLY A 153 -4.28 -2.58 0.04
CA GLY A 153 -3.05 -1.82 0.16
C GLY A 153 -2.39 -1.48 -1.18
N GLY A 154 -3.15 -1.50 -2.30
CA GLY A 154 -2.70 -0.97 -3.58
C GLY A 154 -2.39 0.52 -3.49
N MET A 155 -1.49 1.01 -4.35
CA MET A 155 -1.09 2.42 -4.38
C MET A 155 -2.12 3.26 -5.17
N PRO A 156 -2.35 4.52 -4.79
CA PRO A 156 -3.12 5.45 -5.61
C PRO A 156 -2.54 5.61 -7.02
N ARG A 157 -3.38 5.96 -7.99
CA ARG A 157 -2.99 6.14 -9.40
C ARG A 157 -1.88 7.17 -9.63
N THR A 158 -1.69 8.10 -8.70
CA THR A 158 -0.61 9.08 -8.72
C THR A 158 0.75 8.49 -8.35
N ALA A 159 0.75 7.30 -7.73
CA ALA A 159 1.95 6.64 -7.23
C ALA A 159 2.22 5.27 -7.90
N ALA A 160 1.21 4.63 -8.51
CA ALA A 160 1.40 3.38 -9.23
C ALA A 160 0.33 3.16 -10.30
N PHE A 161 0.73 2.49 -11.38
CA PHE A 161 -0.17 2.01 -12.41
C PHE A 161 -0.18 0.47 -12.40
N TYR A 162 -1.39 -0.11 -12.42
CA TYR A 162 -1.57 -1.55 -12.41
C TYR A 162 -2.19 -2.01 -13.73
N LEU A 163 -1.43 -2.76 -14.50
CA LEU A 163 -1.92 -3.50 -15.66
C LEU A 163 -2.04 -4.97 -15.25
N VAL A 164 -3.27 -5.48 -15.23
CA VAL A 164 -3.53 -6.89 -14.92
C VAL A 164 -4.03 -7.57 -16.18
N ASP A 165 -3.31 -8.58 -16.62
CA ASP A 165 -3.68 -9.39 -17.79
C ASP A 165 -3.52 -10.87 -17.49
N SER A 166 -4.24 -11.70 -18.21
CA SER A 166 -4.19 -13.16 -18.09
C SER A 166 -3.54 -13.76 -19.31
N VAL A 167 -2.65 -14.72 -19.11
CA VAL A 167 -2.02 -15.47 -20.19
C VAL A 167 -2.83 -16.73 -20.51
N GLU A 168 -2.98 -17.07 -21.81
CA GLU A 168 -3.76 -18.21 -22.26
C GLU A 168 -3.29 -19.56 -21.68
N LYS A 169 -1.97 -19.69 -21.44
CA LYS A 169 -1.36 -20.90 -20.89
C LYS A 169 -0.58 -20.55 -19.61
N ASN A 170 -1.27 -20.52 -18.50
CA ASN A 170 -0.65 -20.34 -17.18
C ASN A 170 -0.30 -21.71 -16.57
N ASP A 171 0.57 -22.47 -17.26
CA ASP A 171 0.95 -23.84 -16.88
C ASP A 171 2.32 -23.92 -16.15
N GLY A 172 2.95 -22.75 -15.91
CA GLY A 172 4.26 -22.64 -15.26
C GLY A 172 5.44 -23.14 -16.13
N LYS A 173 5.22 -23.45 -17.42
CA LYS A 173 6.22 -23.99 -18.35
C LYS A 173 6.31 -23.19 -19.63
N THR A 174 5.17 -22.71 -20.15
CA THR A 174 5.12 -21.94 -21.40
C THR A 174 5.75 -20.56 -21.16
N PRO A 175 6.80 -20.16 -21.90
CA PRO A 175 7.36 -18.82 -21.78
C PRO A 175 6.40 -17.80 -22.37
N HIS A 176 6.25 -16.68 -21.68
CA HIS A 176 5.46 -15.54 -22.13
C HIS A 176 6.34 -14.30 -22.20
N ALA A 177 6.08 -13.42 -23.17
CA ALA A 177 6.72 -12.13 -23.29
C ALA A 177 5.67 -11.02 -23.25
N VAL A 178 5.93 -9.99 -22.45
CA VAL A 178 5.10 -8.78 -22.39
C VAL A 178 5.96 -7.62 -22.83
N THR A 179 5.43 -6.80 -23.73
CA THR A 179 6.07 -5.56 -24.14
C THR A 179 5.25 -4.41 -23.61
N VAL A 180 5.83 -3.63 -22.70
CA VAL A 180 5.22 -2.39 -22.18
C VAL A 180 5.81 -1.25 -22.99
N LYS A 181 4.95 -0.40 -23.56
CA LYS A 181 5.34 0.79 -24.32
C LYS A 181 4.75 2.01 -23.63
N ASP A 182 5.57 3.04 -23.50
CA ASP A 182 5.16 4.39 -23.08
C ASP A 182 4.31 4.40 -21.77
N VAL A 183 4.92 3.97 -20.65
CA VAL A 183 4.32 4.06 -19.31
C VAL A 183 4.71 5.38 -18.68
#